data_f5315012b4815581bc0709653b1d53d7
#
_entry.id   f5315012b4815581bc0709653b1d53d7
#
_cell.length_a   1.000
_cell.length_b   1.000
_cell.length_c   1.000
_cell.angle_alpha   90.00
_cell.angle_beta   90.00
_cell.angle_gamma   90.00
#
_symmetry.space_group_name_H-M   'P 1'
#
loop_
_entity.id
_entity.type
_entity.pdbx_description
1 polymer ?
#
loop_
_entity_poly.entity_id
_entity_poly.type
_entity_poly.pdbx_seq_one_letter_code
_entity_poly.pdbx_strand_id
1 'polypeptide(L)'
;MELRQLRYFTRIVETGSMGRAALDLNIGVSALSQQIARLENELAIRLLQRTSRGVTPTSAGLAFYSQAQLALRHADDAILAAREARLSGHVSVGMAPSTASVLGVPFINAMRESYPDVRLHLVESLSGNLERMINTRQLDLAIVFQQEKILRWSARPVLEERLFLIGTHALLA
;
A
#
# COMPACT_ATOMS: atom_id res chain seq x y z
N MET A 1 -13.27 -15.05 -11.01
CA MET A 1 -12.87 -14.01 -10.05
C MET A 1 -13.27 -12.64 -10.57
N GLU A 2 -13.95 -11.82 -9.75
CA GLU A 2 -14.47 -10.49 -10.11
C GLU A 2 -13.81 -9.40 -9.26
N LEU A 3 -13.64 -8.18 -9.81
CA LEU A 3 -13.12 -7.03 -9.04
C LEU A 3 -13.94 -6.73 -7.78
N ARG A 4 -15.25 -6.99 -7.84
CA ARG A 4 -16.13 -6.84 -6.68
C ARG A 4 -15.73 -7.77 -5.54
N GLN A 5 -15.35 -9.00 -5.82
CA GLN A 5 -14.90 -9.97 -4.81
C GLN A 5 -13.57 -9.53 -4.19
N LEU A 6 -12.66 -8.91 -4.97
CA LEU A 6 -11.43 -8.32 -4.45
C LEU A 6 -11.74 -7.17 -3.47
N ARG A 7 -12.65 -6.26 -3.83
CA ARG A 7 -13.08 -5.16 -2.94
C ARG A 7 -13.68 -5.70 -1.63
N TYR A 8 -14.48 -6.74 -1.71
CA TYR A 8 -15.10 -7.36 -0.54
C TYR A 8 -14.05 -7.99 0.38
N PHE A 9 -13.14 -8.75 -0.20
CA PHE A 9 -12.08 -9.40 0.53
C PHE A 9 -11.14 -8.38 1.21
N THR A 10 -10.66 -7.37 0.47
CA THR A 10 -9.79 -6.33 1.03
C THR A 10 -10.47 -5.59 2.19
N ARG A 11 -11.75 -5.25 2.05
CA ARG A 11 -12.49 -4.57 3.12
C ARG A 11 -12.66 -5.41 4.38
N ILE A 12 -12.86 -6.72 4.24
CA ILE A 12 -12.92 -7.63 5.39
C ILE A 12 -11.58 -7.70 6.12
N VAL A 13 -10.47 -7.77 5.38
CA VAL A 13 -9.12 -7.79 5.97
C VAL A 13 -8.84 -6.49 6.73
N GLU A 14 -9.17 -5.34 6.16
CA GLU A 14 -8.98 -4.01 6.76
C GLU A 14 -9.78 -3.82 8.05
N THR A 15 -11.04 -4.26 8.05
CA THR A 15 -11.93 -4.08 9.20
C THR A 15 -11.80 -5.17 10.26
N GLY A 16 -11.23 -6.33 9.89
CA GLY A 16 -11.18 -7.52 10.73
C GLY A 16 -12.56 -8.11 11.07
N SER A 17 -13.62 -7.67 10.36
CA SER A 17 -15.00 -8.01 10.72
C SER A 17 -15.90 -8.07 9.48
N MET A 18 -16.60 -9.22 9.31
CA MET A 18 -17.61 -9.36 8.27
C MET A 18 -18.75 -8.35 8.39
N GLY A 19 -19.20 -8.10 9.62
CA GLY A 19 -20.29 -7.16 9.88
C GLY A 19 -19.93 -5.73 9.54
N ARG A 20 -18.75 -5.25 9.97
CA ARG A 20 -18.27 -3.90 9.64
C ARG A 20 -18.03 -3.74 8.16
N ALA A 21 -17.38 -4.71 7.53
CA ALA A 21 -17.15 -4.70 6.08
C ALA A 21 -18.47 -4.64 5.30
N ALA A 22 -19.48 -5.42 5.72
CA ALA A 22 -20.79 -5.42 5.09
C ALA A 22 -21.50 -4.06 5.18
N LEU A 23 -21.43 -3.40 6.36
CA LEU A 23 -21.94 -2.04 6.57
C LEU A 23 -21.25 -1.04 5.65
N ASP A 24 -19.91 -1.04 5.62
CA ASP A 24 -19.12 -0.12 4.80
C ASP A 24 -19.36 -0.31 3.29
N LEU A 25 -19.67 -1.53 2.88
CA LEU A 25 -19.95 -1.90 1.49
C LEU A 25 -21.45 -1.77 1.13
N ASN A 26 -22.27 -1.42 2.10
CA ASN A 26 -23.73 -1.31 1.97
C ASN A 26 -24.38 -2.58 1.39
N ILE A 27 -24.00 -3.75 1.92
CA ILE A 27 -24.55 -5.06 1.53
C ILE A 27 -24.88 -5.92 2.74
N GLY A 28 -25.68 -6.96 2.55
CA GLY A 28 -25.96 -7.92 3.61
C GLY A 28 -24.78 -8.83 3.93
N VAL A 29 -24.58 -9.13 5.21
CA VAL A 29 -23.49 -10.02 5.69
C VAL A 29 -23.55 -11.40 5.04
N SER A 30 -24.73 -11.95 4.81
CA SER A 30 -24.93 -13.24 4.13
C SER A 30 -24.44 -13.19 2.67
N ALA A 31 -24.78 -12.11 1.96
CA ALA A 31 -24.32 -11.89 0.58
C ALA A 31 -22.80 -11.73 0.52
N LEU A 32 -22.22 -10.96 1.42
CA LEU A 32 -20.77 -10.80 1.54
C LEU A 32 -20.09 -12.17 1.77
N SER A 33 -20.60 -12.95 2.73
CA SER A 33 -20.07 -14.28 3.06
C SER A 33 -20.13 -15.24 1.87
N GLN A 34 -21.23 -15.23 1.10
CA GLN A 34 -21.36 -16.04 -0.10
C GLN A 34 -20.35 -15.65 -1.19
N GLN A 35 -20.10 -14.36 -1.39
CA GLN A 35 -19.13 -13.90 -2.37
C GLN A 35 -17.69 -14.31 -2.00
N ILE A 36 -17.34 -14.25 -0.73
CA ILE A 36 -16.03 -14.74 -0.26
C ILE A 36 -15.94 -16.27 -0.42
N ALA A 37 -16.97 -17.00 -0.07
CA ALA A 37 -16.98 -18.45 -0.25
C ALA A 37 -16.82 -18.85 -1.73
N ARG A 38 -17.47 -18.13 -2.66
CA ARG A 38 -17.28 -18.33 -4.11
C ARG A 38 -15.83 -18.06 -4.54
N LEU A 39 -15.24 -16.96 -4.06
CA LEU A 39 -13.84 -16.62 -4.35
C LEU A 39 -12.89 -17.71 -3.85
N GLU A 40 -13.03 -18.16 -2.60
CA GLU A 40 -12.21 -19.21 -2.00
C GLU A 40 -12.38 -20.56 -2.74
N ASN A 41 -13.61 -20.90 -3.14
CA ASN A 41 -13.88 -22.12 -3.90
C ASN A 41 -13.26 -22.07 -5.30
N GLU A 42 -13.35 -20.93 -6.00
CA GLU A 42 -12.73 -20.75 -7.32
C GLU A 42 -11.20 -20.88 -7.25
N LEU A 43 -10.59 -20.35 -6.17
CA LEU A 43 -9.15 -20.44 -5.94
C LEU A 43 -8.71 -21.77 -5.32
N ALA A 44 -9.65 -22.60 -4.89
CA ALA A 44 -9.44 -23.83 -4.14
C ALA A 44 -8.56 -23.64 -2.88
N ILE A 45 -8.62 -22.44 -2.26
CA ILE A 45 -7.82 -22.08 -1.08
C ILE A 45 -8.60 -21.19 -0.13
N ARG A 46 -8.39 -21.35 1.18
CA ARG A 46 -8.95 -20.47 2.20
C ARG A 46 -8.11 -19.22 2.34
N LEU A 47 -8.75 -18.07 2.17
CA LEU A 47 -8.12 -16.76 2.32
C LEU A 47 -8.37 -16.15 3.70
N LEU A 48 -9.50 -16.48 4.31
CA LEU A 48 -9.92 -15.97 5.62
C LEU A 48 -10.13 -17.10 6.62
N GLN A 49 -9.84 -16.82 7.88
CA GLN A 49 -10.16 -17.67 9.01
C GLN A 49 -10.95 -16.88 10.08
N ARG A 50 -11.91 -17.56 10.70
CA ARG A 50 -12.68 -17.02 11.82
C ARG A 50 -11.94 -17.27 13.12
N THR A 51 -11.88 -16.26 13.96
CA THR A 51 -11.30 -16.34 15.31
C THR A 51 -12.30 -15.81 16.31
N SER A 52 -12.06 -16.02 17.60
CA SER A 52 -12.86 -15.43 18.68
C SER A 52 -12.87 -13.89 18.69
N ARG A 53 -11.90 -13.27 17.99
CA ARG A 53 -11.76 -11.81 17.89
C ARG A 53 -12.27 -11.24 16.56
N GLY A 54 -12.81 -12.08 15.68
CA GLY A 54 -13.32 -11.66 14.37
C GLY A 54 -12.78 -12.49 13.21
N VAL A 55 -12.45 -11.86 12.10
CA VAL A 55 -11.95 -12.50 10.89
C VAL A 55 -10.54 -12.02 10.60
N THR A 56 -9.62 -12.94 10.36
CA THR A 56 -8.24 -12.65 10.01
C THR A 56 -7.85 -13.35 8.71
N PRO A 57 -6.94 -12.78 7.90
CA PRO A 57 -6.44 -13.47 6.72
C PRO A 57 -5.55 -14.66 7.11
N THR A 58 -5.57 -15.71 6.29
CA THR A 58 -4.56 -16.79 6.31
C THR A 58 -3.24 -16.28 5.71
N SER A 59 -2.17 -17.09 5.72
CA SER A 59 -0.93 -16.77 5.01
C SER A 59 -1.18 -16.55 3.51
N ALA A 60 -2.00 -17.40 2.88
CA ALA A 60 -2.43 -17.22 1.50
C ALA A 60 -3.29 -15.96 1.32
N GLY A 61 -4.16 -15.66 2.30
CA GLY A 61 -4.95 -14.44 2.34
C GLY A 61 -4.11 -13.17 2.41
N LEU A 62 -3.03 -13.14 3.17
CA LEU A 62 -2.10 -12.01 3.22
C LEU A 62 -1.40 -11.78 1.88
N ALA A 63 -0.91 -12.84 1.25
CA ALA A 63 -0.30 -12.77 -0.07
C ALA A 63 -1.32 -12.28 -1.12
N PHE A 64 -2.53 -12.84 -1.07
CA PHE A 64 -3.64 -12.44 -1.96
C PHE A 64 -4.07 -11.00 -1.73
N TYR A 65 -4.10 -10.52 -0.47
CA TYR A 65 -4.47 -9.14 -0.12
C TYR A 65 -3.59 -8.10 -0.81
N SER A 66 -2.27 -8.30 -0.77
CA SER A 66 -1.32 -7.41 -1.44
C SER A 66 -1.58 -7.32 -2.95
N GLN A 67 -1.85 -8.45 -3.60
CA GLN A 67 -2.12 -8.48 -5.05
C GLN A 67 -3.52 -7.95 -5.39
N ALA A 68 -4.51 -8.20 -4.53
CA ALA A 68 -5.87 -7.68 -4.70
C ALA A 68 -5.90 -6.15 -4.65
N GLN A 69 -5.15 -5.55 -3.72
CA GLN A 69 -5.01 -4.08 -3.66
C GLN A 69 -4.38 -3.50 -4.93
N LEU A 70 -3.35 -4.16 -5.48
CA LEU A 70 -2.74 -3.76 -6.74
C LEU A 70 -3.71 -3.84 -7.91
N ALA A 71 -4.43 -4.96 -8.03
CA ALA A 71 -5.40 -5.17 -9.09
C ALA A 71 -6.53 -4.12 -9.05
N LEU A 72 -7.01 -3.78 -7.85
CA LEU A 72 -8.02 -2.74 -7.68
C LEU A 72 -7.49 -1.36 -8.08
N ARG A 73 -6.27 -1.01 -7.70
CA ARG A 73 -5.63 0.25 -8.14
C ARG A 73 -5.51 0.32 -9.66
N HIS A 74 -5.00 -0.73 -10.31
CA HIS A 74 -4.88 -0.76 -11.77
C HIS A 74 -6.25 -0.67 -12.48
N ALA A 75 -7.30 -1.25 -11.89
CA ALA A 75 -8.64 -1.09 -12.42
C ALA A 75 -9.16 0.35 -12.31
N ASP A 76 -8.90 1.02 -11.20
CA ASP A 76 -9.26 2.42 -11.01
C ASP A 76 -8.42 3.34 -11.93
N ASP A 77 -7.13 3.06 -12.11
CA ASP A 77 -6.24 3.77 -13.05
C ASP A 77 -6.72 3.62 -14.51
N ALA A 78 -7.18 2.43 -14.89
CA ALA A 78 -7.74 2.21 -16.23
C ALA A 78 -9.00 3.05 -16.49
N ILE A 79 -9.85 3.22 -15.48
CA ILE A 79 -11.03 4.08 -15.55
C ILE A 79 -10.61 5.56 -15.72
N LEU A 80 -9.60 5.98 -14.96
CA LEU A 80 -9.05 7.34 -15.04
C LEU A 80 -8.42 7.60 -16.41
N ALA A 81 -7.59 6.69 -16.90
CA ALA A 81 -6.96 6.79 -18.22
C ALA A 81 -7.98 6.90 -19.37
N ALA A 82 -9.13 6.23 -19.24
CA ALA A 82 -10.21 6.31 -20.23
C ALA A 82 -10.96 7.65 -20.20
N ARG A 83 -10.90 8.38 -19.08
CA ARG A 83 -11.66 9.63 -18.90
C ARG A 83 -10.86 10.89 -19.25
N GLU A 84 -9.54 10.83 -19.33
CA GLU A 84 -8.71 12.03 -19.35
C GLU A 84 -7.52 11.96 -20.30
N ALA A 85 -7.39 13.04 -21.10
CA ALA A 85 -6.17 13.40 -21.82
C ALA A 85 -5.14 14.16 -20.92
N ARG A 86 -5.38 14.24 -19.61
CA ARG A 86 -4.54 14.93 -18.62
C ARG A 86 -3.75 13.93 -17.77
N LEU A 87 -2.61 14.37 -17.26
CA LEU A 87 -1.83 13.62 -16.26
C LEU A 87 -2.68 13.41 -15.00
N SER A 88 -3.31 12.25 -14.90
CA SER A 88 -4.13 11.83 -13.78
C SER A 88 -3.76 10.41 -13.36
N GLY A 89 -4.16 9.99 -12.20
CA GLY A 89 -3.91 8.64 -11.71
C GLY A 89 -3.48 8.62 -10.24
N HIS A 90 -2.98 7.48 -9.81
CA HIS A 90 -2.47 7.28 -8.45
C HIS A 90 -0.96 7.12 -8.49
N VAL A 91 -0.26 7.83 -7.62
CA VAL A 91 1.17 7.65 -7.38
C VAL A 91 1.39 7.34 -5.91
N SER A 92 2.05 6.23 -5.65
CA SER A 92 2.42 5.80 -4.30
C SER A 92 3.90 6.07 -4.06
N VAL A 93 4.21 6.92 -3.09
CA VAL A 93 5.58 7.32 -2.75
C VAL A 93 5.89 6.91 -1.32
N GLY A 94 6.97 6.17 -1.14
CA GLY A 94 7.48 5.80 0.19
C GLY A 94 8.60 6.75 0.62
N MET A 95 8.60 7.12 1.89
CA MET A 95 9.68 7.91 2.51
C MET A 95 10.06 7.35 3.87
N ALA A 96 11.35 7.40 4.20
CA ALA A 96 11.79 7.12 5.56
C ALA A 96 11.27 8.20 6.53
N PRO A 97 11.05 7.91 7.83
CA PRO A 97 10.47 8.84 8.79
C PRO A 97 11.21 10.19 8.87
N SER A 98 12.54 10.18 8.89
CA SER A 98 13.35 11.40 8.89
C SER A 98 13.14 12.23 7.61
N THR A 99 13.04 11.60 6.45
CA THR A 99 12.76 12.27 5.19
C THR A 99 11.32 12.79 5.16
N ALA A 100 10.36 12.02 5.60
CA ALA A 100 8.95 12.38 5.62
C ALA A 100 8.68 13.59 6.54
N SER A 101 9.37 13.66 7.69
CA SER A 101 9.23 14.78 8.63
C SER A 101 9.67 16.14 8.05
N VAL A 102 10.61 16.14 7.11
CA VAL A 102 11.12 17.36 6.46
C VAL A 102 10.46 17.62 5.11
N LEU A 103 10.37 16.59 4.26
CA LEU A 103 9.91 16.74 2.89
C LEU A 103 8.44 16.39 2.68
N GLY A 104 7.79 15.69 3.60
CA GLY A 104 6.43 15.16 3.39
C GLY A 104 5.42 16.26 3.07
N VAL A 105 5.29 17.26 3.91
CA VAL A 105 4.33 18.36 3.71
C VAL A 105 4.70 19.24 2.49
N PRO A 106 5.95 19.70 2.31
CA PRO A 106 6.35 20.42 1.10
C PRO A 106 6.07 19.64 -0.17
N PHE A 107 6.35 18.34 -0.19
CA PHE A 107 6.11 17.47 -1.34
C PHE A 107 4.62 17.34 -1.67
N ILE A 108 3.77 17.12 -0.65
CA ILE A 108 2.31 17.06 -0.84
C ILE A 108 1.79 18.37 -1.46
N ASN A 109 2.24 19.51 -0.96
CA ASN A 109 1.81 20.82 -1.47
C ASN A 109 2.26 21.04 -2.92
N ALA A 110 3.52 20.76 -3.23
CA ALA A 110 4.05 20.87 -4.59
C ALA A 110 3.30 19.95 -5.59
N MET A 111 2.98 18.72 -5.17
CA MET A 111 2.20 17.80 -5.99
C MET A 111 0.78 18.31 -6.24
N ARG A 112 0.12 18.84 -5.21
CA ARG A 112 -1.24 19.42 -5.37
C ARG A 112 -1.28 20.64 -6.28
N GLU A 113 -0.25 21.48 -6.23
CA GLU A 113 -0.15 22.67 -7.09
C GLU A 113 0.17 22.31 -8.55
N SER A 114 1.15 21.41 -8.75
CA SER A 114 1.64 21.07 -10.08
C SER A 114 0.80 20.00 -10.80
N TYR A 115 0.19 19.09 -10.03
CA TYR A 115 -0.53 17.91 -10.53
C TYR A 115 -1.83 17.68 -9.76
N PRO A 116 -2.81 18.61 -9.85
CA PRO A 116 -4.04 18.57 -9.03
C PRO A 116 -4.89 17.31 -9.26
N ASP A 117 -4.78 16.71 -10.45
CA ASP A 117 -5.53 15.51 -10.85
C ASP A 117 -4.83 14.20 -10.47
N VAL A 118 -3.59 14.28 -9.92
CA VAL A 118 -2.84 13.10 -9.43
C VAL A 118 -3.16 12.85 -7.94
N ARG A 119 -3.63 11.66 -7.64
CA ARG A 119 -3.83 11.21 -6.25
C ARG A 119 -2.53 10.67 -5.69
N LEU A 120 -1.92 11.43 -4.80
CA LEU A 120 -0.71 11.02 -4.10
C LEU A 120 -1.06 10.16 -2.88
N HIS A 121 -0.45 8.97 -2.81
CA HIS A 121 -0.44 8.12 -1.62
C HIS A 121 0.97 8.12 -1.02
N LEU A 122 1.15 8.80 0.12
CA LEU A 122 2.41 8.86 0.81
C LEU A 122 2.47 7.79 1.90
N VAL A 123 3.52 6.98 1.88
CA VAL A 123 3.75 5.91 2.85
C VAL A 123 5.03 6.20 3.62
N GLU A 124 4.91 6.25 4.93
CA GLU A 124 6.06 6.36 5.83
C GLU A 124 6.45 4.97 6.35
N SER A 125 7.70 4.57 6.10
CA SER A 125 8.23 3.30 6.60
C SER A 125 9.77 3.29 6.57
N LEU A 126 10.37 2.30 7.24
CA LEU A 126 11.81 2.10 7.20
C LEU A 126 12.28 1.67 5.81
N SER A 127 13.51 2.05 5.41
CA SER A 127 14.06 1.78 4.07
C SER A 127 13.93 0.32 3.63
N GLY A 128 14.25 -0.65 4.49
CA GLY A 128 14.12 -2.06 4.15
C GLY A 128 12.68 -2.52 3.91
N ASN A 129 11.68 -1.89 4.54
CA ASN A 129 10.27 -2.13 4.23
C ASN A 129 9.87 -1.48 2.91
N LEU A 130 10.32 -0.25 2.66
CA LEU A 130 10.07 0.47 1.41
C LEU A 130 10.62 -0.29 0.21
N GLU A 131 11.83 -0.85 0.32
CA GLU A 131 12.43 -1.70 -0.70
C GLU A 131 11.56 -2.93 -1.03
N ARG A 132 11.06 -3.61 0.02
CA ARG A 132 10.14 -4.73 -0.18
C ARG A 132 8.86 -4.30 -0.86
N MET A 133 8.30 -3.15 -0.47
CA MET A 133 7.07 -2.60 -1.06
C MET A 133 7.26 -2.22 -2.53
N ILE A 134 8.40 -1.67 -2.93
CA ILE A 134 8.74 -1.46 -4.35
C ILE A 134 8.86 -2.81 -5.08
N ASN A 135 9.57 -3.79 -4.52
CA ASN A 135 9.73 -5.11 -5.13
C ASN A 135 8.39 -5.81 -5.37
N THR A 136 7.42 -5.59 -4.51
CA THR A 136 6.05 -6.13 -4.62
C THR A 136 5.10 -5.19 -5.35
N ARG A 137 5.60 -4.11 -5.96
CA ARG A 137 4.82 -3.10 -6.68
C ARG A 137 3.72 -2.43 -5.83
N GLN A 138 3.91 -2.35 -4.54
CA GLN A 138 3.02 -1.61 -3.63
C GLN A 138 3.33 -0.11 -3.61
N LEU A 139 4.53 0.27 -4.06
CA LEU A 139 4.95 1.64 -4.27
C LEU A 139 5.45 1.81 -5.70
N ASP A 140 5.27 3.00 -6.24
CA ASP A 140 5.80 3.41 -7.55
C ASP A 140 7.19 4.02 -7.40
N LEU A 141 7.40 4.78 -6.31
CA LEU A 141 8.66 5.44 -5.95
C LEU A 141 8.95 5.25 -4.47
N ALA A 142 10.22 5.28 -4.09
CA ALA A 142 10.62 5.41 -2.70
C ALA A 142 11.89 6.23 -2.55
N ILE A 143 11.96 7.05 -1.49
CA ILE A 143 13.17 7.70 -1.03
C ILE A 143 13.71 6.87 0.13
N VAL A 144 14.86 6.26 -0.07
CA VAL A 144 15.49 5.33 0.88
C VAL A 144 16.91 5.76 1.17
N PHE A 145 17.37 5.48 2.38
CA PHE A 145 18.77 5.60 2.74
C PHE A 145 19.48 4.30 2.38
N GLN A 146 20.36 4.35 1.39
CA GLN A 146 21.08 3.17 0.98
C GLN A 146 22.46 3.49 0.43
N GLN A 147 23.43 2.66 0.78
CA GLN A 147 24.81 2.73 0.28
C GLN A 147 25.10 1.71 -0.82
N GLU A 148 24.29 0.66 -0.97
CA GLU A 148 24.54 -0.43 -1.92
C GLU A 148 23.71 -0.30 -3.20
N LYS A 149 24.29 -0.70 -4.34
CA LYS A 149 23.58 -0.71 -5.64
C LYS A 149 22.47 -1.74 -5.65
N ILE A 150 21.24 -1.30 -5.78
CA ILE A 150 20.10 -2.17 -5.99
C ILE A 150 20.06 -2.60 -7.44
N LEU A 151 20.21 -3.90 -7.69
CA LEU A 151 20.32 -4.46 -9.05
C LEU A 151 19.02 -4.50 -9.85
N ARG A 152 17.88 -4.15 -9.26
CA ARG A 152 16.56 -4.34 -9.91
C ARG A 152 15.82 -3.07 -10.26
N TRP A 153 16.28 -1.89 -9.84
CA TRP A 153 15.59 -0.62 -10.06
C TRP A 153 16.53 0.46 -10.56
N SER A 154 15.93 1.52 -11.13
CA SER A 154 16.65 2.75 -11.41
C SER A 154 16.73 3.55 -10.11
N ALA A 155 17.91 3.73 -9.56
CA ALA A 155 18.16 4.58 -8.41
C ALA A 155 18.92 5.84 -8.82
N ARG A 156 18.50 6.99 -8.28
CA ARG A 156 19.19 8.26 -8.46
C ARG A 156 19.54 8.83 -7.10
N PRO A 157 20.78 9.27 -6.84
CA PRO A 157 21.11 10.01 -5.63
C PRO A 157 20.34 11.33 -5.66
N VAL A 158 19.67 11.65 -4.55
CA VAL A 158 18.86 12.88 -4.40
C VAL A 158 19.54 13.84 -3.46
N LEU A 159 20.09 13.33 -2.34
CA LEU A 159 20.78 14.13 -1.32
C LEU A 159 21.76 13.25 -0.54
N GLU A 160 22.72 13.90 0.10
CA GLU A 160 23.64 13.27 1.05
C GLU A 160 23.34 13.80 2.46
N GLU A 161 23.29 12.90 3.42
CA GLU A 161 23.09 13.21 4.83
C GLU A 161 24.34 12.84 5.63
N ARG A 162 24.79 13.76 6.49
CA ARG A 162 25.89 13.48 7.41
C ARG A 162 25.34 12.93 8.72
N LEU A 163 25.80 11.76 9.10
CA LEU A 163 25.47 11.18 10.39
C LEU A 163 26.49 11.65 11.44
N PHE A 164 25.97 12.02 12.61
CA PHE A 164 26.78 12.41 13.76
C PHE A 164 26.51 11.44 14.91
N LEU A 165 27.58 10.93 15.50
CA LEU A 165 27.49 10.22 16.77
C LEU A 165 27.44 11.26 17.90
N ILE A 166 26.35 11.27 18.66
CA ILE A 166 26.18 12.18 19.79
C ILE A 166 26.16 11.38 21.08
N GLY A 167 26.96 11.77 22.04
CA GLY A 167 27.02 11.10 23.33
C GLY A 167 27.76 11.96 24.35
N THR A 168 27.75 11.53 25.63
CA THR A 168 28.61 12.11 26.65
C THR A 168 30.05 11.71 26.40
N HIS A 169 31.02 12.54 26.85
CA HIS A 169 32.45 12.26 26.66
C HIS A 169 32.86 10.86 27.16
N ALA A 170 32.23 10.35 28.21
CA ALA A 170 32.48 9.02 28.76
C ALA A 170 31.98 7.85 27.85
N LEU A 171 31.09 8.12 26.88
CA LEU A 171 30.60 7.14 25.94
C LEU A 171 31.28 7.23 24.58
N LEU A 172 32.03 8.28 24.32
CA LEU A 172 32.72 8.56 23.06
C LEU A 172 34.24 8.30 23.14
N ALA A 173 34.75 8.02 24.32
CA ALA A 173 36.13 7.63 24.60
C ALA A 173 36.27 6.10 24.52
#